data_251a477990787981c488d3c02cf2b3c2
#
_entry.id   251a477990787981c488d3c02cf2b3c2
#
_cell.length_a   1.000
_cell.length_b   1.000
_cell.length_c   1.000
_cell.angle_alpha   90.00
_cell.angle_beta   90.00
_cell.angle_gamma   90.00
#
_symmetry.space_group_name_H-M   'P 1'
#
loop_
_entity.id
_entity.type
_entity.pdbx_description
1 polymer ?
#
loop_
_entity_poly.entity_id
_entity_poly.type
_entity_poly.pdbx_seq_one_letter_code
_entity_poly.pdbx_strand_id
1 'polypeptide(L)'
;WNQLMDNNELILLATFIVSVLGLFIFIWSMSNGFFTTKQGGANIIFAENEIGLVEDPAANQHDQKLQNAAGKTDASLSEKDLADRLIADESSAKPVFSCFIFSMLWLVIGSAVAILASIKLHNPDWLVDSAWTTFGRMRTIHLNTIIYGWASMAGVGVSLWLLPRLLKTPLVGAKFVYWGVVIWQLALTAGVIAIGMGYTDGMEWLEMPWQIDIFIVIGGALMGLPLFLTLANRNVDHLYV
;
A
#
# COMPACT_ATOMS: atom_id res chain seq x y z
N TRP A 1 -4.20 15.69 -39.39
CA TRP A 1 -4.32 16.01 -37.96
C TRP A 1 -5.64 15.50 -37.36
N ASN A 2 -6.07 14.30 -37.71
CA ASN A 2 -7.17 13.57 -37.06
C ASN A 2 -6.78 12.09 -37.00
N GLN A 3 -5.69 11.75 -36.30
CA GLN A 3 -5.53 10.42 -35.78
C GLN A 3 -6.29 10.38 -34.47
N LEU A 4 -7.44 9.73 -34.50
CA LEU A 4 -8.14 9.28 -33.31
C LEU A 4 -7.09 8.50 -32.46
N MET A 5 -7.07 8.77 -31.17
CA MET A 5 -6.22 8.05 -30.23
C MET A 5 -6.36 6.54 -30.47
N ASP A 6 -5.24 5.86 -30.58
CA ASP A 6 -5.23 4.40 -30.72
C ASP A 6 -5.87 3.77 -29.48
N ASN A 7 -6.47 2.59 -29.62
CA ASN A 7 -7.16 1.90 -28.51
C ASN A 7 -6.28 1.75 -27.26
N ASN A 8 -4.96 1.60 -27.44
CA ASN A 8 -4.02 1.51 -26.32
C ASN A 8 -3.86 2.83 -25.57
N GLU A 9 -3.82 3.96 -26.28
CA GLU A 9 -3.76 5.30 -25.68
C GLU A 9 -5.03 5.61 -24.91
N LEU A 10 -6.18 5.19 -25.46
CA LEU A 10 -7.49 5.37 -24.82
C LEU A 10 -7.59 4.53 -23.54
N ILE A 11 -7.09 3.29 -23.52
CA ILE A 11 -7.03 2.44 -22.34
C ILE A 11 -6.12 3.07 -21.27
N LEU A 12 -4.94 3.55 -21.66
CA LEU A 12 -4.00 4.20 -20.73
C LEU A 12 -4.56 5.48 -20.14
N LEU A 13 -5.22 6.31 -20.97
CA LEU A 13 -5.89 7.52 -20.52
C LEU A 13 -7.03 7.19 -19.55
N ALA A 14 -7.83 6.18 -19.86
CA ALA A 14 -8.90 5.71 -18.98
C ALA A 14 -8.34 5.22 -17.64
N THR A 15 -7.26 4.43 -17.65
CA THR A 15 -6.56 3.95 -16.44
C THR A 15 -6.02 5.12 -15.62
N PHE A 16 -5.44 6.13 -16.26
CA PHE A 16 -4.98 7.33 -15.58
C PHE A 16 -6.13 8.08 -14.91
N ILE A 17 -7.24 8.31 -15.63
CA ILE A 17 -8.43 8.97 -15.07
C ILE A 17 -8.96 8.20 -13.86
N VAL A 18 -9.08 6.87 -13.96
CA VAL A 18 -9.53 6.01 -12.86
C VAL A 18 -8.58 6.10 -11.68
N SER A 19 -7.27 6.13 -11.90
CA SER A 19 -6.25 6.28 -10.85
C SER A 19 -6.38 7.63 -10.12
N VAL A 20 -6.56 8.71 -10.86
CA VAL A 20 -6.78 10.05 -10.30
C VAL A 20 -8.07 10.12 -9.51
N LEU A 21 -9.17 9.59 -10.05
CA LEU A 21 -10.45 9.49 -9.34
C LEU A 21 -10.32 8.65 -8.06
N GLY A 22 -9.63 7.51 -8.15
CA GLY A 22 -9.34 6.66 -6.99
C GLY A 22 -8.58 7.40 -5.89
N LEU A 23 -7.57 8.21 -6.26
CA LEU A 23 -6.83 9.04 -5.32
C LEU A 23 -7.75 10.08 -4.65
N PHE A 24 -8.59 10.77 -5.42
CA PHE A 24 -9.55 11.73 -4.88
C PHE A 24 -10.56 11.08 -3.94
N ILE A 25 -11.13 9.93 -4.31
CA ILE A 25 -12.06 9.16 -3.48
C ILE A 25 -11.34 8.71 -2.19
N PHE A 26 -10.11 8.24 -2.28
CA PHE A 26 -9.31 7.83 -1.14
C PHE A 26 -9.07 8.99 -0.18
N ILE A 27 -8.59 10.15 -0.67
CA ILE A 27 -8.36 11.36 0.14
C ILE A 27 -9.67 11.83 0.77
N TRP A 28 -10.75 11.88 -0.01
CA TRP A 28 -12.08 12.26 0.47
C TRP A 28 -12.58 11.32 1.57
N SER A 29 -12.46 10.01 1.35
CA SER A 29 -12.86 8.97 2.31
C SER A 29 -12.07 9.10 3.62
N MET A 30 -10.76 9.36 3.52
CA MET A 30 -9.91 9.62 4.68
C MET A 30 -10.35 10.88 5.45
N SER A 31 -10.61 11.99 4.72
CA SER A 31 -11.02 13.28 5.32
C SER A 31 -12.38 13.17 6.01
N ASN A 32 -13.28 12.32 5.51
CA ASN A 32 -14.60 12.11 6.09
C ASN A 32 -14.64 11.00 7.16
N GLY A 33 -13.48 10.44 7.53
CA GLY A 33 -13.38 9.51 8.64
C GLY A 33 -13.90 8.09 8.35
N PHE A 34 -14.11 7.70 7.09
CA PHE A 34 -14.58 6.35 6.75
C PHE A 34 -13.66 5.25 7.29
N PHE A 35 -12.36 5.55 7.47
CA PHE A 35 -11.39 4.63 8.05
C PHE A 35 -11.20 4.80 9.57
N THR A 36 -11.87 5.78 10.18
CA THR A 36 -11.77 6.05 11.62
C THR A 36 -12.90 5.44 12.43
N THR A 37 -13.96 4.97 11.79
CA THR A 37 -15.08 4.29 12.46
C THR A 37 -14.64 2.90 12.91
N LYS A 38 -14.48 2.77 14.22
CA LYS A 38 -13.90 1.63 14.93
C LYS A 38 -14.65 0.29 14.75
N GLN A 39 -15.82 0.27 14.15
CA GLN A 39 -16.66 -0.92 13.94
C GLN A 39 -17.26 -1.05 12.54
N GLY A 40 -17.35 0.01 11.75
CA GLY A 40 -18.10 -0.01 10.49
C GLY A 40 -17.40 -0.70 9.33
N GLY A 41 -16.06 -0.56 9.24
CA GLY A 41 -15.34 -0.99 8.02
C GLY A 41 -15.21 -2.51 7.85
N ALA A 42 -15.07 -3.24 8.95
CA ALA A 42 -14.95 -4.70 8.89
C ALA A 42 -16.32 -5.41 8.72
N ASN A 43 -17.41 -4.75 9.11
CA ASN A 43 -18.74 -5.31 9.13
C ASN A 43 -19.57 -5.01 7.87
N ILE A 44 -19.09 -4.12 6.99
CA ILE A 44 -19.80 -3.75 5.74
C ILE A 44 -19.98 -4.94 4.80
N ILE A 45 -19.13 -5.96 4.90
CA ILE A 45 -19.13 -7.14 4.02
C ILE A 45 -20.11 -8.21 4.54
N PHE A 46 -20.52 -8.12 5.81
CA PHE A 46 -21.38 -9.11 6.45
C PHE A 46 -22.74 -8.50 6.78
N ALA A 47 -23.83 -9.25 6.60
CA ALA A 47 -25.13 -8.85 7.10
C ALA A 47 -25.12 -8.82 8.63
N GLU A 48 -25.96 -7.95 9.27
CA GLU A 48 -25.99 -7.78 10.73
C GLU A 48 -26.22 -9.09 11.50
N ASN A 49 -26.83 -10.08 10.86
CA ASN A 49 -27.12 -11.40 11.41
C ASN A 49 -26.06 -12.46 11.09
N GLU A 50 -25.04 -12.15 10.31
CA GLU A 50 -23.93 -13.07 10.00
C GLU A 50 -22.74 -12.93 10.96
N ILE A 51 -22.68 -11.84 11.72
CA ILE A 51 -21.57 -11.55 12.62
C ILE A 51 -21.78 -12.28 13.93
N GLY A 52 -20.98 -13.32 14.15
CA GLY A 52 -20.95 -14.06 15.42
C GLY A 52 -21.92 -15.23 15.52
N LEU A 53 -22.58 -15.62 14.44
CA LEU A 53 -23.35 -16.85 14.39
C LEU A 53 -22.44 -18.00 13.92
N VAL A 54 -22.11 -18.90 14.84
CA VAL A 54 -21.65 -20.24 14.47
C VAL A 54 -22.91 -21.07 14.18
N GLU A 55 -23.25 -21.27 12.92
CA GLU A 55 -24.30 -22.19 12.54
C GLU A 55 -23.83 -23.62 12.78
N ASP A 56 -24.21 -24.18 13.95
CA ASP A 56 -24.26 -25.61 14.14
C ASP A 56 -25.74 -26.09 14.06
N PRO A 57 -26.15 -26.68 12.95
CA PRO A 57 -27.53 -27.16 12.78
C PRO A 57 -27.89 -28.33 13.71
N ALA A 58 -26.96 -28.85 14.52
CA ALA A 58 -27.16 -30.00 15.41
C ALA A 58 -27.20 -29.64 16.90
N ALA A 59 -27.18 -28.36 17.28
CA ALA A 59 -27.21 -27.93 18.69
C ALA A 59 -28.54 -28.24 19.36
N ASN A 60 -28.58 -29.31 20.14
CA ASN A 60 -29.70 -29.68 20.99
C ASN A 60 -29.78 -28.74 22.23
N GLN A 61 -30.98 -28.60 22.80
CA GLN A 61 -31.28 -27.74 23.98
C GLN A 61 -30.37 -27.95 25.22
N HIS A 62 -29.64 -29.06 25.29
CA HIS A 62 -28.69 -29.31 26.37
C HIS A 62 -27.42 -28.47 26.25
N ASP A 63 -27.03 -28.11 25.02
CA ASP A 63 -25.87 -27.30 24.73
C ASP A 63 -26.11 -25.82 24.96
N GLN A 64 -27.38 -25.36 24.99
CA GLN A 64 -27.67 -23.94 25.30
C GLN A 64 -27.25 -23.51 26.71
N LYS A 65 -27.25 -24.41 27.71
CA LYS A 65 -26.73 -24.10 29.04
C LYS A 65 -25.21 -24.06 29.08
N LEU A 66 -24.54 -24.91 28.30
CA LEU A 66 -23.09 -24.88 28.14
C LEU A 66 -22.65 -23.68 27.29
N GLN A 67 -23.39 -23.34 26.23
CA GLN A 67 -23.20 -22.16 25.41
C GLN A 67 -23.38 -20.85 26.19
N ASN A 68 -24.36 -20.77 27.11
CA ASN A 68 -24.52 -19.59 27.97
C ASN A 68 -23.40 -19.42 29.00
N ALA A 69 -22.74 -20.51 29.41
CA ALA A 69 -21.54 -20.45 30.24
C ALA A 69 -20.28 -20.19 29.39
N ALA A 70 -20.17 -20.79 28.22
CA ALA A 70 -19.13 -20.53 27.23
C ALA A 70 -19.29 -19.12 26.62
N GLY A 71 -20.50 -18.66 26.35
CA GLY A 71 -20.79 -17.35 25.79
C GLY A 71 -20.29 -16.16 26.63
N LYS A 72 -20.22 -16.32 27.96
CA LYS A 72 -19.58 -15.29 28.82
C LYS A 72 -18.06 -15.28 28.66
N THR A 73 -17.45 -16.44 28.46
CA THR A 73 -16.00 -16.57 28.23
C THR A 73 -15.65 -16.10 26.83
N ASP A 74 -16.47 -16.44 25.83
CA ASP A 74 -16.30 -16.02 24.44
C ASP A 74 -16.52 -14.51 24.28
N ALA A 75 -17.50 -13.91 24.97
CA ALA A 75 -17.71 -12.47 24.97
C ALA A 75 -16.51 -11.72 25.57
N SER A 76 -15.91 -12.21 26.65
CA SER A 76 -14.72 -11.59 27.25
C SER A 76 -13.46 -11.77 26.40
N LEU A 77 -13.32 -12.89 25.71
CA LEU A 77 -12.25 -13.13 24.72
C LEU A 77 -12.45 -12.24 23.50
N SER A 78 -13.69 -12.06 23.05
CA SER A 78 -14.04 -11.15 21.95
C SER A 78 -13.75 -9.68 22.29
N GLU A 79 -14.04 -9.23 23.51
CA GLU A 79 -13.70 -7.88 23.98
C GLU A 79 -12.18 -7.65 24.03
N LYS A 80 -11.43 -8.64 24.52
CA LYS A 80 -9.98 -8.57 24.55
C LYS A 80 -9.39 -8.54 23.15
N ASP A 81 -9.83 -9.40 22.26
CA ASP A 81 -9.40 -9.43 20.86
C ASP A 81 -9.69 -8.10 20.14
N LEU A 82 -10.84 -7.51 20.41
CA LEU A 82 -11.19 -6.20 19.88
C LEU A 82 -10.27 -5.10 20.42
N ALA A 83 -9.98 -5.11 21.72
CA ALA A 83 -9.06 -4.17 22.35
C ALA A 83 -7.64 -4.28 21.77
N ASP A 84 -7.12 -5.50 21.61
CA ASP A 84 -5.79 -5.76 21.03
C ASP A 84 -5.72 -5.24 19.57
N ARG A 85 -6.77 -5.46 18.78
CA ARG A 85 -6.88 -4.93 17.40
C ARG A 85 -6.89 -3.41 17.38
N LEU A 86 -7.66 -2.77 18.25
CA LEU A 86 -7.73 -1.31 18.33
C LEU A 86 -6.36 -0.68 18.68
N ILE A 87 -5.63 -1.30 19.63
CA ILE A 87 -4.28 -0.88 20.00
C ILE A 87 -3.30 -1.05 18.83
N ALA A 88 -3.37 -2.18 18.12
CA ALA A 88 -2.56 -2.44 16.95
C ALA A 88 -2.84 -1.39 15.84
N ASP A 89 -4.11 -1.11 15.57
CA ASP A 89 -4.53 -0.13 14.57
C ASP A 89 -4.10 1.29 14.92
N GLU A 90 -4.30 1.73 16.15
CA GLU A 90 -3.91 3.07 16.59
C GLU A 90 -2.39 3.29 16.44
N SER A 91 -1.60 2.27 16.78
CA SER A 91 -0.13 2.32 16.68
C SER A 91 0.38 2.38 15.25
N SER A 92 -0.31 1.73 14.30
CA SER A 92 0.11 1.59 12.91
C SER A 92 -0.56 2.58 11.96
N ALA A 93 -1.69 3.20 12.33
CA ALA A 93 -2.53 4.03 11.45
C ALA A 93 -1.73 5.11 10.70
N LYS A 94 -0.95 5.92 11.41
CA LYS A 94 -0.19 7.02 10.80
C LYS A 94 0.93 6.53 9.87
N PRO A 95 1.81 5.57 10.26
CA PRO A 95 2.80 4.98 9.35
C PRO A 95 2.17 4.37 8.10
N VAL A 96 1.11 3.59 8.26
CA VAL A 96 0.35 2.98 7.15
C VAL A 96 -0.18 4.05 6.22
N PHE A 97 -0.81 5.08 6.78
CA PHE A 97 -1.34 6.18 5.99
C PHE A 97 -0.26 6.89 5.16
N SER A 98 0.92 7.14 5.74
CA SER A 98 2.03 7.75 5.00
C SER A 98 2.46 6.88 3.80
N CYS A 99 2.55 5.56 3.97
CA CYS A 99 2.89 4.65 2.89
C CYS A 99 1.83 4.68 1.77
N PHE A 100 0.54 4.64 2.11
CA PHE A 100 -0.52 4.66 1.10
C PHE A 100 -0.63 6.00 0.36
N ILE A 101 -0.43 7.13 1.02
CA ILE A 101 -0.39 8.44 0.32
C ILE A 101 0.69 8.43 -0.76
N PHE A 102 1.91 8.05 -0.42
CA PHE A 102 3.00 8.02 -1.40
C PHE A 102 2.79 6.96 -2.47
N SER A 103 2.22 5.80 -2.10
CA SER A 103 1.82 4.78 -3.07
C SER A 103 0.86 5.35 -4.12
N MET A 104 -0.20 6.02 -3.70
CA MET A 104 -1.18 6.60 -4.64
C MET A 104 -0.58 7.75 -5.45
N LEU A 105 0.26 8.58 -4.85
CA LEU A 105 0.96 9.65 -5.56
C LEU A 105 1.82 9.08 -6.71
N TRP A 106 2.61 8.06 -6.43
CA TRP A 106 3.45 7.43 -7.44
C TRP A 106 2.68 6.64 -8.47
N LEU A 107 1.52 6.07 -8.11
CA LEU A 107 0.63 5.43 -9.09
C LEU A 107 0.15 6.46 -10.12
N VAL A 108 -0.27 7.64 -9.68
CA VAL A 108 -0.72 8.70 -10.58
C VAL A 108 0.44 9.20 -11.47
N ILE A 109 1.61 9.47 -10.87
CA ILE A 109 2.81 9.91 -11.61
C ILE A 109 3.21 8.83 -12.63
N GLY A 110 3.33 7.57 -12.18
CA GLY A 110 3.71 6.45 -13.04
C GLY A 110 2.72 6.25 -14.19
N SER A 111 1.41 6.35 -13.93
CA SER A 111 0.39 6.24 -14.97
C SER A 111 0.49 7.39 -16.00
N ALA A 112 0.76 8.61 -15.56
CA ALA A 112 0.99 9.75 -16.47
C ALA A 112 2.22 9.52 -17.36
N VAL A 113 3.32 9.03 -16.78
CA VAL A 113 4.54 8.70 -17.53
C VAL A 113 4.33 7.53 -18.50
N ALA A 114 3.48 6.56 -18.15
CA ALA A 114 3.08 5.47 -19.07
C ALA A 114 2.38 5.99 -20.31
N ILE A 115 1.48 6.98 -20.16
CA ILE A 115 0.80 7.61 -21.29
C ILE A 115 1.83 8.29 -22.20
N LEU A 116 2.77 9.05 -21.62
CA LEU A 116 3.83 9.69 -22.40
C LEU A 116 4.70 8.67 -23.14
N ALA A 117 5.06 7.57 -22.47
CA ALA A 117 5.81 6.48 -23.10
C ALA A 117 5.02 5.84 -24.25
N SER A 118 3.73 5.61 -24.08
CA SER A 118 2.86 5.04 -25.12
C SER A 118 2.75 5.97 -26.33
N ILE A 119 2.52 7.27 -26.14
CA ILE A 119 2.48 8.25 -27.20
C ILE A 119 3.80 8.25 -27.98
N LYS A 120 4.93 8.26 -27.27
CA LYS A 120 6.27 8.21 -27.90
C LYS A 120 6.54 6.94 -28.68
N LEU A 121 5.95 5.82 -28.28
CA LEU A 121 6.08 4.55 -29.00
C LEU A 121 5.34 4.61 -30.34
N HIS A 122 4.16 5.24 -30.39
CA HIS A 122 3.32 5.34 -31.59
C HIS A 122 3.65 6.55 -32.46
N ASN A 123 4.11 7.63 -31.85
CA ASN A 123 4.48 8.87 -32.54
C ASN A 123 5.86 9.35 -32.07
N PRO A 124 6.95 8.76 -32.59
CA PRO A 124 8.31 9.05 -32.15
C PRO A 124 8.74 10.52 -32.31
N ASP A 125 8.18 11.21 -33.30
CA ASP A 125 8.50 12.61 -33.59
C ASP A 125 7.83 13.60 -32.64
N TRP A 126 6.85 13.17 -31.85
CA TRP A 126 6.22 14.02 -30.85
C TRP A 126 7.21 14.37 -29.72
N LEU A 127 7.39 15.66 -29.46
CA LEU A 127 8.38 16.17 -28.50
C LEU A 127 9.81 15.67 -28.78
N VAL A 128 10.22 15.59 -30.05
CA VAL A 128 11.52 15.05 -30.48
C VAL A 128 12.71 15.88 -29.94
N ASP A 129 12.52 17.18 -29.75
CA ASP A 129 13.55 18.10 -29.25
C ASP A 129 13.87 17.94 -27.76
N SER A 130 13.06 17.18 -27.04
CA SER A 130 13.23 16.94 -25.61
C SER A 130 13.88 15.59 -25.34
N ALA A 131 15.12 15.60 -24.86
CA ALA A 131 15.81 14.38 -24.45
C ALA A 131 15.10 13.66 -23.25
N TRP A 132 14.34 14.40 -22.44
CA TRP A 132 13.59 13.84 -21.31
C TRP A 132 12.44 12.93 -21.75
N THR A 133 11.81 13.22 -22.88
CA THR A 133 10.63 12.54 -23.36
C THR A 133 10.92 11.41 -24.36
N THR A 134 12.17 10.94 -24.42
CA THR A 134 12.47 9.74 -25.21
C THR A 134 11.77 8.51 -24.63
N PHE A 135 11.29 7.61 -25.52
CA PHE A 135 10.60 6.40 -25.09
C PHE A 135 11.38 5.62 -24.04
N GLY A 136 12.70 5.43 -24.24
CA GLY A 136 13.53 4.70 -23.29
C GLY A 136 13.50 5.30 -21.89
N ARG A 137 13.67 6.63 -21.76
CA ARG A 137 13.61 7.30 -20.46
C ARG A 137 12.22 7.24 -19.83
N MET A 138 11.19 7.50 -20.61
CA MET A 138 9.81 7.45 -20.10
C MET A 138 9.42 6.04 -19.64
N ARG A 139 9.76 5.00 -20.42
CA ARG A 139 9.55 3.61 -20.02
C ARG A 139 10.26 3.29 -18.70
N THR A 140 11.52 3.65 -18.59
CA THR A 140 12.32 3.38 -17.39
C THR A 140 11.78 4.14 -16.17
N ILE A 141 11.44 5.41 -16.31
CA ILE A 141 10.80 6.19 -15.22
C ILE A 141 9.48 5.54 -14.81
N HIS A 142 8.62 5.17 -15.78
CA HIS A 142 7.36 4.49 -15.47
C HIS A 142 7.58 3.21 -14.65
N LEU A 143 8.47 2.33 -15.07
CA LEU A 143 8.72 1.06 -14.40
C LEU A 143 9.22 1.28 -12.96
N ASN A 144 10.18 2.18 -12.77
CA ASN A 144 10.72 2.47 -11.44
C ASN A 144 9.68 3.13 -10.51
N THR A 145 8.86 4.04 -11.02
CA THR A 145 7.79 4.68 -10.23
C THR A 145 6.70 3.70 -9.84
N ILE A 146 6.35 2.75 -10.70
CA ILE A 146 5.36 1.71 -10.39
C ILE A 146 5.92 0.70 -9.38
N ILE A 147 7.14 0.23 -9.55
CA ILE A 147 7.70 -0.79 -8.65
C ILE A 147 8.08 -0.18 -7.31
N TYR A 148 8.96 0.84 -7.29
CA TYR A 148 9.50 1.39 -6.06
C TYR A 148 8.56 2.43 -5.42
N GLY A 149 7.78 3.13 -6.22
CA GLY A 149 6.84 4.13 -5.73
C GLY A 149 5.52 3.53 -5.28
N TRP A 150 4.79 2.90 -6.18
CA TRP A 150 3.45 2.37 -5.89
C TRP A 150 3.49 1.03 -5.19
N ALA A 151 4.01 -0.02 -5.84
CA ALA A 151 3.88 -1.39 -5.36
C ALA A 151 4.62 -1.61 -4.03
N SER A 152 5.87 -1.12 -3.91
CA SER A 152 6.65 -1.25 -2.69
C SER A 152 6.02 -0.49 -1.53
N MET A 153 5.56 0.74 -1.74
CA MET A 153 4.91 1.51 -0.68
C MET A 153 3.58 0.90 -0.26
N ALA A 154 2.76 0.39 -1.19
CA ALA A 154 1.53 -0.33 -0.88
C ALA A 154 1.83 -1.61 -0.08
N GLY A 155 2.80 -2.41 -0.52
CA GLY A 155 3.19 -3.65 0.16
C GLY A 155 3.70 -3.41 1.58
N VAL A 156 4.55 -2.42 1.78
CA VAL A 156 5.01 -2.01 3.12
C VAL A 156 3.82 -1.54 3.98
N GLY A 157 2.95 -0.69 3.44
CA GLY A 157 1.76 -0.21 4.14
C GLY A 157 0.85 -1.34 4.61
N VAL A 158 0.56 -2.31 3.74
CA VAL A 158 -0.23 -3.50 4.08
C VAL A 158 0.47 -4.33 5.17
N SER A 159 1.78 -4.54 5.06
CA SER A 159 2.55 -5.31 6.04
C SER A 159 2.54 -4.65 7.42
N LEU A 160 2.71 -3.32 7.48
CA LEU A 160 2.67 -2.54 8.72
C LEU A 160 1.27 -2.52 9.37
N TRP A 161 0.21 -2.69 8.59
CA TRP A 161 -1.15 -2.80 9.10
C TRP A 161 -1.49 -4.21 9.56
N LEU A 162 -1.13 -5.21 8.75
CA LEU A 162 -1.55 -6.59 8.97
C LEU A 162 -0.76 -7.24 10.12
N LEU A 163 0.57 -7.05 10.15
CA LEU A 163 1.43 -7.76 11.08
C LEU A 163 1.11 -7.47 12.56
N PRO A 164 0.93 -6.21 13.03
CA PRO A 164 0.54 -5.92 14.41
C PRO A 164 -0.78 -6.59 14.81
N ARG A 165 -1.75 -6.65 13.90
CA ARG A 165 -3.04 -7.30 14.12
C ARG A 165 -2.91 -8.81 14.30
N LEU A 166 -2.14 -9.47 13.42
CA LEU A 166 -1.92 -10.92 13.51
C LEU A 166 -1.14 -11.31 14.78
N LEU A 167 -0.20 -10.46 15.20
CA LEU A 167 0.64 -10.69 16.37
C LEU A 167 0.01 -10.19 17.68
N LYS A 168 -1.18 -9.57 17.62
CA LYS A 168 -1.90 -8.99 18.77
C LYS A 168 -1.02 -8.07 19.62
N THR A 169 -0.19 -7.25 18.95
CA THR A 169 0.78 -6.36 19.58
C THR A 169 0.84 -5.03 18.84
N PRO A 170 1.07 -3.89 19.52
CA PRO A 170 1.24 -2.62 18.83
C PRO A 170 2.49 -2.61 17.95
N LEU A 171 2.49 -1.78 16.91
CA LEU A 171 3.65 -1.57 16.05
C LEU A 171 4.81 -0.98 16.85
N VAL A 172 5.90 -1.73 16.94
CA VAL A 172 7.11 -1.32 17.67
C VAL A 172 8.03 -0.55 16.74
N GLY A 173 8.46 0.64 17.18
CA GLY A 173 9.45 1.42 16.43
C GLY A 173 8.88 2.21 15.24
N ALA A 174 7.63 2.62 15.27
CA ALA A 174 6.95 3.41 14.21
C ALA A 174 7.77 4.61 13.69
N LYS A 175 8.61 5.22 14.52
CA LYS A 175 9.50 6.33 14.12
C LYS A 175 10.48 5.96 12.99
N PHE A 176 10.91 4.70 12.93
CA PHE A 176 11.82 4.24 11.87
C PHE A 176 11.10 4.19 10.53
N VAL A 177 9.78 3.90 10.51
CA VAL A 177 8.99 3.94 9.27
C VAL A 177 9.02 5.35 8.66
N TYR A 178 8.83 6.41 9.46
CA TYR A 178 8.84 7.79 8.94
C TYR A 178 10.19 8.16 8.32
N TRP A 179 11.29 7.85 8.99
CA TRP A 179 12.62 8.09 8.44
C TRP A 179 12.86 7.25 7.18
N GLY A 180 12.44 5.99 7.21
CA GLY A 180 12.53 5.11 6.04
C GLY A 180 11.74 5.64 4.86
N VAL A 181 10.49 6.07 5.06
CA VAL A 181 9.66 6.70 4.03
C VAL A 181 10.33 7.96 3.48
N VAL A 182 10.81 8.86 4.32
CA VAL A 182 11.46 10.10 3.86
C VAL A 182 12.68 9.80 2.99
N ILE A 183 13.57 8.92 3.46
CA ILE A 183 14.79 8.55 2.71
C ILE A 183 14.40 7.88 1.39
N TRP A 184 13.46 6.95 1.41
CA TRP A 184 12.98 6.26 0.22
C TRP A 184 12.39 7.21 -0.81
N GLN A 185 11.54 8.16 -0.38
CA GLN A 185 10.90 9.12 -1.29
C GLN A 185 11.91 10.08 -1.91
N LEU A 186 12.88 10.55 -1.13
CA LEU A 186 13.97 11.41 -1.64
C LEU A 186 14.84 10.64 -2.64
N ALA A 187 15.21 9.41 -2.33
CA ALA A 187 16.00 8.56 -3.21
C ALA A 187 15.26 8.27 -4.52
N LEU A 188 14.00 7.84 -4.45
CA LEU A 188 13.19 7.56 -5.63
C LEU A 188 13.02 8.81 -6.51
N THR A 189 12.74 9.95 -5.89
CA THR A 189 12.63 11.22 -6.64
C THR A 189 13.94 11.57 -7.33
N ALA A 190 15.07 11.46 -6.64
CA ALA A 190 16.38 11.67 -7.21
C ALA A 190 16.69 10.68 -8.35
N GLY A 191 16.30 9.41 -8.18
CA GLY A 191 16.44 8.36 -9.20
C GLY A 191 15.64 8.66 -10.46
N VAL A 192 14.40 9.07 -10.32
CA VAL A 192 13.54 9.47 -11.45
C VAL A 192 14.14 10.66 -12.20
N ILE A 193 14.64 11.66 -11.47
CA ILE A 193 15.31 12.82 -12.08
C ILE A 193 16.58 12.36 -12.81
N ALA A 194 17.41 11.52 -12.18
CA ALA A 194 18.65 11.03 -12.78
C ALA A 194 18.38 10.26 -14.09
N ILE A 195 17.39 9.37 -14.11
CA ILE A 195 16.96 8.66 -15.32
C ILE A 195 16.49 9.66 -16.39
N GLY A 196 15.69 10.65 -16.03
CA GLY A 196 15.25 11.71 -16.93
C GLY A 196 16.40 12.52 -17.53
N MET A 197 17.46 12.74 -16.77
CA MET A 197 18.72 13.39 -17.23
C MET A 197 19.60 12.45 -18.08
N GLY A 198 19.31 11.15 -18.10
CA GLY A 198 20.06 10.14 -18.85
C GLY A 198 21.15 9.45 -18.02
N TYR A 199 21.19 9.67 -16.72
CA TYR A 199 22.03 8.91 -15.79
C TYR A 199 21.27 7.66 -15.37
N THR A 200 21.59 6.54 -15.96
CA THR A 200 20.94 5.27 -15.68
C THR A 200 21.93 4.12 -15.77
N ASP A 201 21.82 3.17 -14.86
CA ASP A 201 22.53 1.90 -14.96
C ASP A 201 21.73 0.96 -15.87
N GLY A 202 22.41 0.17 -16.69
CA GLY A 202 21.78 -0.66 -17.71
C GLY A 202 21.17 -1.98 -17.18
N MET A 203 20.98 -2.11 -15.87
CA MET A 203 20.47 -3.30 -15.23
C MET A 203 18.97 -3.20 -15.08
N GLU A 204 18.22 -4.12 -15.66
CA GLU A 204 16.74 -4.14 -15.60
C GLU A 204 16.27 -4.28 -14.13
N TRP A 205 15.32 -3.44 -13.74
CA TRP A 205 14.81 -3.27 -12.37
C TRP A 205 15.77 -2.60 -11.38
N LEU A 206 16.98 -2.20 -11.81
CA LEU A 206 17.95 -1.43 -11.05
C LEU A 206 18.55 -0.36 -11.96
N GLU A 207 17.67 0.36 -12.67
CA GLU A 207 18.09 1.36 -13.65
C GLU A 207 18.51 2.70 -13.01
N MET A 208 18.19 2.92 -11.76
CA MET A 208 18.69 4.09 -11.02
C MET A 208 20.20 3.96 -10.81
N PRO A 209 20.94 5.11 -10.77
CA PRO A 209 22.35 5.06 -10.43
C PRO A 209 22.58 4.39 -9.07
N TRP A 210 23.56 3.49 -8.98
CA TRP A 210 23.84 2.69 -7.79
C TRP A 210 24.01 3.50 -6.49
N GLN A 211 24.45 4.77 -6.60
CA GLN A 211 24.55 5.68 -5.46
C GLN A 211 23.19 5.97 -4.83
N ILE A 212 22.14 5.98 -5.62
CA ILE A 212 20.77 6.19 -5.19
C ILE A 212 20.20 4.90 -4.61
N ASP A 213 20.54 3.74 -5.19
CA ASP A 213 20.08 2.43 -4.71
C ASP A 213 20.49 2.17 -3.26
N ILE A 214 21.64 2.67 -2.82
CA ILE A 214 22.06 2.60 -1.42
C ILE A 214 21.00 3.23 -0.49
N PHE A 215 20.46 4.38 -0.86
CA PHE A 215 19.43 5.06 -0.06
C PHE A 215 18.08 4.34 -0.13
N ILE A 216 17.76 3.73 -1.26
CA ILE A 216 16.59 2.83 -1.37
C ILE A 216 16.74 1.67 -0.39
N VAL A 217 17.90 1.01 -0.35
CA VAL A 217 18.15 -0.09 0.59
C VAL A 217 18.06 0.38 2.04
N ILE A 218 18.66 1.52 2.38
CA ILE A 218 18.60 2.10 3.74
C ILE A 218 17.15 2.43 4.11
N GLY A 219 16.41 3.10 3.22
CA GLY A 219 15.00 3.43 3.44
C GLY A 219 14.15 2.19 3.64
N GLY A 220 14.33 1.16 2.81
CA GLY A 220 13.66 -0.12 2.92
C GLY A 220 13.97 -0.86 4.23
N ALA A 221 15.25 -0.89 4.62
CA ALA A 221 15.69 -1.49 5.89
C ALA A 221 15.04 -0.78 7.10
N LEU A 222 14.98 0.56 7.09
CA LEU A 222 14.33 1.33 8.14
C LEU A 222 12.82 1.08 8.19
N MET A 223 12.15 0.93 7.05
CA MET A 223 10.72 0.57 7.03
C MET A 223 10.48 -0.88 7.44
N GLY A 224 11.39 -1.78 7.13
CA GLY A 224 11.30 -3.19 7.50
C GLY A 224 11.64 -3.47 8.97
N LEU A 225 12.51 -2.67 9.59
CA LEU A 225 12.93 -2.86 10.97
C LEU A 225 11.76 -2.97 11.97
N PRO A 226 10.72 -2.10 11.92
CA PRO A 226 9.56 -2.22 12.78
C PRO A 226 8.81 -3.54 12.65
N LEU A 227 8.79 -4.17 11.48
CA LEU A 227 8.17 -5.48 11.29
C LEU A 227 8.90 -6.55 12.09
N PHE A 228 10.23 -6.59 12.06
CA PHE A 228 11.03 -7.51 12.87
C PHE A 228 10.91 -7.24 14.37
N LEU A 229 10.94 -5.95 14.77
CA LEU A 229 10.77 -5.56 16.17
C LEU A 229 9.37 -5.96 16.69
N THR A 230 8.34 -5.78 15.89
CA THR A 230 6.97 -6.16 16.24
C THR A 230 6.84 -7.69 16.33
N LEU A 231 7.46 -8.42 15.40
CA LEU A 231 7.51 -9.89 15.44
C LEU A 231 8.23 -10.41 16.70
N ALA A 232 9.32 -9.77 17.10
CA ALA A 232 10.04 -10.14 18.31
C ALA A 232 9.23 -9.91 19.59
N ASN A 233 8.28 -8.95 19.58
CA ASN A 233 7.40 -8.60 20.69
C ASN A 233 5.98 -9.19 20.55
N ARG A 234 5.83 -10.27 19.81
CA ARG A 234 4.52 -10.89 19.55
C ARG A 234 3.87 -11.42 20.83
N ASN A 235 2.54 -11.30 20.90
CA ASN A 235 1.73 -11.82 21.99
C ASN A 235 1.02 -13.14 21.61
N VAL A 236 1.45 -13.79 20.54
CA VAL A 236 0.93 -15.07 20.07
C VAL A 236 2.04 -16.11 20.00
N ASP A 237 1.73 -17.36 20.36
CA ASP A 237 2.70 -18.47 20.38
C ASP A 237 2.91 -19.11 19.00
N HIS A 238 2.00 -18.86 18.05
CA HIS A 238 2.02 -19.41 16.69
C HIS A 238 2.15 -18.29 15.65
N LEU A 239 2.77 -18.62 14.54
CA LEU A 239 2.76 -17.80 13.33
C LEU A 239 1.76 -18.42 12.36
N TYR A 240 0.93 -17.58 11.76
CA TYR A 240 0.09 -18.02 10.66
C TYR A 240 0.99 -18.25 9.43
N VAL A 241 1.16 -19.50 9.04
CA VAL A 241 1.93 -19.94 7.88
C VAL A 241 0.97 -20.42 6.82
#